data_4a2686990beead2d97658cbb10ffa70e
#
_entry.id   4a2686990beead2d97658cbb10ffa70e
#
_cell.length_a   1.000
_cell.length_b   1.000
_cell.length_c   1.000
_cell.angle_alpha   90.00
_cell.angle_beta   90.00
_cell.angle_gamma   90.00
#
_symmetry.space_group_name_H-M   'P 1'
#
loop_
_entity.id
_entity.type
_entity.pdbx_description
1 polymer ?
#
loop_
_entity_poly.entity_id
_entity_poly.type
_entity_poly.pdbx_seq_one_letter_code
_entity_poly.pdbx_strand_id
1 'polypeptide(L)'
;MYELIIVGSGPAGLSAAVYAKRAGLNLLVLERNPLSGGQVLNTYEVDNYLGMPGMNGFDMGMAFRKHADGLGASFQEGEVSALTCGDGCLRVCTDKEELEARAVIFATGAEHAHLNVPGEEELSGMGVSYCATCDGAFFKGKTVAVVGGGDVALEDAIYLSAICEKVYLIHRRDELRGAHILQEELKALSNVEILYSHVVKEIYGEDAVEALCLQEVKSGQERRLPVSGVFV
;
A
#
# COMPACT_ATOMS: atom_id res chain seq x y z
N MET A 1 14.49 -30.09 4.70
CA MET A 1 15.23 -28.81 4.48
C MET A 1 14.99 -28.34 3.05
N TYR A 2 14.56 -27.10 2.87
CA TYR A 2 14.37 -26.45 1.57
C TYR A 2 15.66 -25.74 1.12
N GLU A 3 15.85 -25.57 -0.18
CA GLU A 3 16.92 -24.70 -0.69
C GLU A 3 16.54 -23.23 -0.53
N LEU A 4 15.23 -22.93 -0.65
CA LEU A 4 14.68 -21.58 -0.50
C LEU A 4 13.30 -21.63 0.16
N ILE A 5 13.09 -20.77 1.16
CA ILE A 5 11.77 -20.42 1.65
C ILE A 5 11.49 -18.95 1.27
N ILE A 6 10.31 -18.69 0.71
CA ILE A 6 9.83 -17.35 0.38
C ILE A 6 8.70 -17.03 1.33
N VAL A 7 8.81 -15.92 2.06
CA VAL A 7 7.77 -15.48 3.01
C VAL A 7 6.95 -14.37 2.37
N GLY A 8 5.69 -14.68 2.10
CA GLY A 8 4.74 -13.84 1.40
C GLY A 8 4.53 -14.23 -0.06
N SER A 9 3.28 -14.29 -0.49
CA SER A 9 2.85 -14.63 -1.85
C SER A 9 2.19 -13.47 -2.60
N GLY A 10 2.60 -12.23 -2.30
CA GLY A 10 2.32 -11.08 -3.13
C GLY A 10 3.11 -11.11 -4.45
N PRO A 11 2.99 -10.09 -5.32
CA PRO A 11 3.65 -10.07 -6.62
C PRO A 11 5.17 -10.33 -6.55
N ALA A 12 5.84 -9.78 -5.54
CA ALA A 12 7.28 -9.97 -5.34
C ALA A 12 7.63 -11.42 -5.01
N GLY A 13 6.90 -12.04 -4.06
CA GLY A 13 7.13 -13.43 -3.66
C GLY A 13 6.79 -14.41 -4.78
N LEU A 14 5.71 -14.19 -5.52
CA LEU A 14 5.33 -15.00 -6.67
C LEU A 14 6.35 -14.87 -7.80
N SER A 15 6.86 -13.67 -8.07
CA SER A 15 7.95 -13.46 -9.02
C SER A 15 9.22 -14.22 -8.62
N ALA A 16 9.62 -14.14 -7.34
CA ALA A 16 10.75 -14.88 -6.81
C ALA A 16 10.55 -16.41 -6.97
N ALA A 17 9.33 -16.92 -6.68
CA ALA A 17 8.99 -18.33 -6.83
C ALA A 17 9.11 -18.80 -8.28
N VAL A 18 8.64 -18.01 -9.25
CA VAL A 18 8.77 -18.31 -10.68
C VAL A 18 10.25 -18.47 -11.06
N TYR A 19 11.11 -17.52 -10.69
CA TYR A 19 12.53 -17.60 -11.03
C TYR A 19 13.25 -18.72 -10.30
N ALA A 20 12.95 -18.96 -9.04
CA ALA A 20 13.52 -20.05 -8.27
C ALA A 20 13.16 -21.43 -8.86
N LYS A 21 11.91 -21.63 -9.28
CA LYS A 21 11.48 -22.87 -9.98
C LYS A 21 12.16 -23.02 -11.33
N ARG A 22 12.33 -21.95 -12.09
CA ARG A 22 13.08 -21.96 -13.34
C ARG A 22 14.57 -22.32 -13.13
N ALA A 23 15.13 -21.97 -11.97
CA ALA A 23 16.49 -22.40 -11.55
C ALA A 23 16.54 -23.83 -10.99
N GLY A 24 15.42 -24.54 -10.90
CA GLY A 24 15.34 -25.92 -10.42
C GLY A 24 15.38 -26.07 -8.91
N LEU A 25 15.21 -24.99 -8.14
CA LEU A 25 15.31 -25.05 -6.68
C LEU A 25 14.12 -25.77 -6.03
N ASN A 26 14.42 -26.51 -4.96
CA ASN A 26 13.43 -27.02 -4.02
C ASN A 26 13.00 -25.87 -3.10
N LEU A 27 11.83 -25.28 -3.38
CA LEU A 27 11.32 -24.13 -2.64
C LEU A 27 9.96 -24.36 -2.01
N LEU A 28 9.67 -23.56 -0.98
CA LEU A 28 8.38 -23.39 -0.35
C LEU A 28 8.03 -21.91 -0.27
N VAL A 29 6.81 -21.54 -0.63
CA VAL A 29 6.24 -20.21 -0.38
C VAL A 29 5.31 -20.31 0.82
N LEU A 30 5.57 -19.50 1.86
CA LEU A 30 4.70 -19.36 3.02
C LEU A 30 3.81 -18.13 2.86
N GLU A 31 2.51 -18.30 3.10
CA GLU A 31 1.54 -17.22 3.06
C GLU A 31 0.60 -17.30 4.27
N ARG A 32 0.40 -16.19 4.96
CA ARG A 32 -0.50 -16.14 6.12
C ARG A 32 -1.98 -16.16 5.74
N ASN A 33 -2.30 -15.63 4.56
CA ASN A 33 -3.67 -15.55 4.07
C ASN A 33 -4.04 -16.75 3.19
N PRO A 34 -5.31 -17.12 3.09
CA PRO A 34 -5.75 -18.21 2.22
C PRO A 34 -5.50 -17.97 0.74
N LEU A 35 -5.41 -16.71 0.33
CA LEU A 35 -5.23 -16.29 -1.06
C LEU A 35 -3.86 -15.63 -1.27
N SER A 36 -3.24 -15.98 -2.40
CA SER A 36 -2.04 -15.29 -2.89
C SER A 36 -2.41 -14.03 -3.68
N GLY A 37 -1.52 -13.05 -3.69
CA GLY A 37 -1.68 -11.80 -4.43
C GLY A 37 -1.31 -10.57 -3.59
N GLY A 38 -1.38 -10.67 -2.26
CA GLY A 38 -1.06 -9.56 -1.37
C GLY A 38 -1.97 -8.36 -1.61
N GLN A 39 -1.44 -7.15 -1.51
CA GLN A 39 -2.23 -5.92 -1.62
C GLN A 39 -2.92 -5.73 -2.97
N VAL A 40 -2.40 -6.32 -4.06
CA VAL A 40 -3.03 -6.17 -5.38
C VAL A 40 -4.45 -6.71 -5.41
N LEU A 41 -4.80 -7.69 -4.54
CA LEU A 41 -6.15 -8.25 -4.48
C LEU A 41 -7.24 -7.21 -4.21
N ASN A 42 -6.91 -6.11 -3.53
CA ASN A 42 -7.83 -5.06 -3.15
C ASN A 42 -7.93 -3.94 -4.20
N THR A 43 -7.16 -4.02 -5.29
CA THR A 43 -7.17 -3.00 -6.34
C THR A 43 -8.33 -3.26 -7.30
N TYR A 44 -9.21 -2.28 -7.47
CA TYR A 44 -10.36 -2.40 -8.35
C TYR A 44 -9.94 -2.61 -9.81
N GLU A 45 -9.02 -1.81 -10.30
CA GLU A 45 -8.51 -1.85 -11.68
C GLU A 45 -7.02 -1.49 -11.71
N VAL A 46 -6.23 -2.26 -12.45
CA VAL A 46 -4.78 -2.06 -12.60
C VAL A 46 -4.47 -1.72 -14.06
N ASP A 47 -4.12 -0.45 -14.32
CA ASP A 47 -3.80 0.05 -15.65
C ASP A 47 -2.31 0.20 -15.92
N ASN A 48 -1.49 0.16 -14.88
CA ASN A 48 -0.05 0.45 -14.94
C ASN A 48 0.84 -0.81 -14.93
N TYR A 49 0.26 -2.01 -15.02
CA TYR A 49 1.03 -3.25 -15.13
C TYR A 49 1.17 -3.70 -16.58
N LEU A 50 2.42 -3.72 -17.08
CA LEU A 50 2.72 -4.03 -18.48
C LEU A 50 2.13 -5.39 -18.91
N GLY A 51 1.32 -5.36 -19.98
CA GLY A 51 0.68 -6.54 -20.57
C GLY A 51 -0.66 -6.93 -19.95
N MET A 52 -1.12 -6.23 -18.91
CA MET A 52 -2.40 -6.52 -18.23
C MET A 52 -3.22 -5.24 -17.93
N PRO A 53 -3.44 -4.35 -18.92
CA PRO A 53 -4.22 -3.13 -18.68
C PRO A 53 -5.70 -3.47 -18.42
N GLY A 54 -6.33 -2.74 -17.51
CA GLY A 54 -7.75 -2.88 -17.18
C GLY A 54 -8.11 -4.17 -16.43
N MET A 55 -7.14 -4.88 -15.89
CA MET A 55 -7.38 -6.10 -15.10
C MET A 55 -7.69 -5.72 -13.64
N ASN A 56 -8.72 -6.33 -13.04
CA ASN A 56 -8.91 -6.18 -11.60
C ASN A 56 -7.80 -6.91 -10.83
N GLY A 57 -7.53 -6.43 -9.62
CA GLY A 57 -6.41 -6.93 -8.82
C GLY A 57 -6.57 -8.38 -8.38
N PHE A 58 -7.80 -8.85 -8.16
CA PHE A 58 -8.06 -10.25 -7.81
C PHE A 58 -7.65 -11.19 -8.95
N ASP A 59 -8.11 -10.92 -10.19
CA ASP A 59 -7.77 -11.73 -11.35
C ASP A 59 -6.27 -11.68 -11.65
N MET A 60 -5.64 -10.52 -11.44
CA MET A 60 -4.19 -10.37 -11.56
C MET A 60 -3.43 -11.23 -10.54
N GLY A 61 -3.82 -11.18 -9.27
CA GLY A 61 -3.24 -12.02 -8.22
C GLY A 61 -3.38 -13.52 -8.54
N MET A 62 -4.55 -13.93 -9.01
CA MET A 62 -4.81 -15.30 -9.43
C MET A 62 -3.98 -15.70 -10.65
N ALA A 63 -3.77 -14.80 -11.61
CA ALA A 63 -2.93 -15.05 -12.77
C ALA A 63 -1.45 -15.27 -12.37
N PHE A 64 -0.93 -14.46 -11.45
CA PHE A 64 0.41 -14.62 -10.91
C PHE A 64 0.58 -15.94 -10.16
N ARG A 65 -0.39 -16.28 -9.31
CA ARG A 65 -0.39 -17.57 -8.58
C ARG A 65 -0.43 -18.74 -9.53
N LYS A 66 -1.31 -18.74 -10.53
CA LYS A 66 -1.40 -19.78 -11.54
C LYS A 66 -0.10 -19.98 -12.33
N HIS A 67 0.65 -18.90 -12.60
CA HIS A 67 1.96 -19.01 -13.25
C HIS A 67 2.96 -19.76 -12.35
N ALA A 68 3.04 -19.45 -11.08
CA ALA A 68 3.92 -20.13 -10.13
C ALA A 68 3.53 -21.60 -9.92
N ASP A 69 2.23 -21.90 -9.80
CA ASP A 69 1.70 -23.27 -9.71
C ASP A 69 2.05 -24.09 -10.95
N GLY A 70 1.93 -23.50 -12.15
CA GLY A 70 2.28 -24.13 -13.42
C GLY A 70 3.75 -24.55 -13.54
N LEU A 71 4.63 -23.93 -12.77
CA LEU A 71 6.06 -24.30 -12.64
C LEU A 71 6.32 -25.29 -11.49
N GLY A 72 5.29 -25.69 -10.76
CA GLY A 72 5.39 -26.61 -9.63
C GLY A 72 5.94 -25.97 -8.35
N ALA A 73 5.68 -24.68 -8.12
CA ALA A 73 5.98 -24.06 -6.84
C ALA A 73 5.09 -24.65 -5.73
N SER A 74 5.69 -24.94 -4.56
CA SER A 74 4.95 -25.42 -3.39
C SER A 74 4.52 -24.24 -2.53
N PHE A 75 3.28 -24.27 -2.04
CA PHE A 75 2.71 -23.26 -1.17
C PHE A 75 2.18 -23.88 0.10
N GLN A 76 2.31 -23.16 1.20
CA GLN A 76 1.78 -23.56 2.49
C GLN A 76 1.25 -22.34 3.23
N GLU A 77 0.06 -22.47 3.80
CA GLU A 77 -0.49 -21.47 4.69
C GLU A 77 0.18 -21.53 6.05
N GLY A 78 0.69 -20.42 6.52
CA GLY A 78 1.32 -20.28 7.84
C GLY A 78 1.84 -18.87 8.06
N GLU A 79 1.69 -18.39 9.27
CA GLU A 79 2.22 -17.11 9.70
C GLU A 79 3.64 -17.28 10.26
N VAL A 80 4.61 -16.60 9.63
CA VAL A 80 6.01 -16.64 10.07
C VAL A 80 6.18 -15.66 11.23
N SER A 81 6.56 -16.19 12.39
CA SER A 81 6.75 -15.40 13.61
C SER A 81 8.24 -15.09 13.91
N ALA A 82 9.15 -15.94 13.46
CA ALA A 82 10.57 -15.75 13.72
C ALA A 82 11.46 -16.41 12.64
N LEU A 83 12.66 -15.85 12.49
CA LEU A 83 13.76 -16.45 11.75
C LEU A 83 14.97 -16.53 12.67
N THR A 84 15.57 -17.72 12.77
CA THR A 84 16.78 -17.93 13.55
C THR A 84 17.87 -18.57 12.69
N CYS A 85 19.13 -18.24 13.00
CA CYS A 85 20.29 -18.87 12.36
C CYS A 85 20.69 -20.10 13.15
N GLY A 86 20.75 -21.24 12.47
CA GLY A 86 21.29 -22.51 13.02
C GLY A 86 22.65 -22.86 12.42
N ASP A 87 23.16 -24.01 12.77
CA ASP A 87 24.44 -24.53 12.25
C ASP A 87 24.30 -24.91 10.76
N GLY A 88 24.56 -23.93 9.88
CA GLY A 88 24.55 -24.11 8.42
C GLY A 88 23.18 -24.04 7.76
N CYS A 89 22.12 -23.70 8.49
CA CYS A 89 20.78 -23.48 7.95
C CYS A 89 20.06 -22.33 8.64
N LEU A 90 18.98 -21.85 8.02
CA LEU A 90 18.03 -20.91 8.59
C LEU A 90 16.80 -21.68 9.06
N ARG A 91 16.30 -21.36 10.25
CA ARG A 91 15.07 -21.91 10.78
C ARG A 91 13.97 -20.86 10.73
N VAL A 92 12.90 -21.20 10.04
CA VAL A 92 11.71 -20.37 9.88
C VAL A 92 10.63 -20.95 10.80
N CYS A 93 10.27 -20.19 11.84
CA CYS A 93 9.23 -20.59 12.77
C CYS A 93 7.88 -20.05 12.31
N THR A 94 6.91 -20.94 12.15
CA THR A 94 5.51 -20.58 11.84
C THR A 94 4.62 -20.86 13.04
N ASP A 95 3.36 -20.48 12.94
CA ASP A 95 2.30 -20.83 13.90
C ASP A 95 2.01 -22.34 13.98
N LYS A 96 2.49 -23.12 12.98
CA LYS A 96 2.20 -24.55 12.85
C LYS A 96 3.42 -25.44 13.08
N GLU A 97 4.61 -25.00 12.65
CA GLU A 97 5.82 -25.80 12.68
C GLU A 97 7.10 -24.98 12.49
N GLU A 98 8.24 -25.64 12.66
CA GLU A 98 9.58 -25.09 12.36
C GLU A 98 10.10 -25.72 11.08
N LEU A 99 10.54 -24.89 10.14
CA LEU A 99 11.03 -25.28 8.82
C LEU A 99 12.49 -24.88 8.64
N GLU A 100 13.26 -25.71 7.95
CA GLU A 100 14.69 -25.43 7.67
C GLU A 100 14.90 -25.07 6.20
N ALA A 101 15.71 -24.03 5.97
CA ALA A 101 16.08 -23.58 4.64
C ALA A 101 17.55 -23.17 4.55
N ARG A 102 18.13 -23.23 3.35
CA ARG A 102 19.46 -22.67 3.06
C ARG A 102 19.42 -21.16 2.86
N ALA A 103 18.31 -20.67 2.31
CA ALA A 103 18.07 -19.24 2.09
C ALA A 103 16.61 -18.89 2.34
N VAL A 104 16.36 -17.63 2.72
CA VAL A 104 15.00 -17.07 2.90
C VAL A 104 14.90 -15.76 2.15
N ILE A 105 13.79 -15.57 1.43
CA ILE A 105 13.41 -14.29 0.84
C ILE A 105 12.21 -13.76 1.60
N PHE A 106 12.34 -12.56 2.16
CA PHE A 106 11.22 -11.82 2.73
C PHE A 106 10.54 -10.99 1.64
N ALA A 107 9.30 -11.37 1.33
CA ALA A 107 8.43 -10.69 0.39
C ALA A 107 7.08 -10.35 1.07
N THR A 108 7.16 -9.95 2.34
CA THR A 108 6.01 -9.76 3.24
C THR A 108 5.15 -8.55 2.91
N GLY A 109 5.60 -7.71 1.97
CA GLY A 109 4.92 -6.49 1.59
C GLY A 109 4.96 -5.43 2.70
N ALA A 110 4.00 -4.53 2.65
CA ALA A 110 3.79 -3.49 3.65
C ALA A 110 2.28 -3.36 3.92
N GLU A 111 1.91 -2.84 5.05
CA GLU A 111 0.56 -2.39 5.35
C GLU A 111 0.55 -0.86 5.32
N HIS A 112 -0.51 -0.30 4.76
CA HIS A 112 -0.70 1.15 4.76
C HIS A 112 -1.00 1.62 6.19
N ALA A 113 -0.58 2.83 6.49
CA ALA A 113 -1.06 3.48 7.70
C ALA A 113 -2.52 3.88 7.50
N HIS A 114 -3.37 3.59 8.49
CA HIS A 114 -4.77 3.96 8.50
C HIS A 114 -4.99 5.19 9.38
N LEU A 115 -5.98 6.00 9.02
CA LEU A 115 -6.45 7.10 9.86
C LEU A 115 -7.25 6.58 11.05
N ASN A 116 -7.90 5.42 10.88
CA ASN A 116 -8.82 4.80 11.84
C ASN A 116 -9.97 5.74 12.22
N VAL A 117 -10.60 6.32 11.20
CA VAL A 117 -11.73 7.24 11.35
C VAL A 117 -12.96 6.68 10.62
N PRO A 118 -14.18 7.05 11.06
CA PRO A 118 -15.40 6.68 10.35
C PRO A 118 -15.33 7.09 8.87
N GLY A 119 -15.84 6.24 7.97
CA GLY A 119 -15.85 6.43 6.53
C GLY A 119 -14.57 5.99 5.81
N GLU A 120 -13.47 5.70 6.52
CA GLU A 120 -12.22 5.29 5.86
C GLU A 120 -12.34 3.93 5.19
N GLU A 121 -12.84 2.94 5.92
CA GLU A 121 -12.98 1.57 5.42
C GLU A 121 -14.13 1.46 4.41
N GLU A 122 -15.25 2.09 4.70
CA GLU A 122 -16.46 2.07 3.87
C GLU A 122 -16.23 2.71 2.49
N LEU A 123 -15.39 3.76 2.42
CA LEU A 123 -15.07 4.48 1.19
C LEU A 123 -13.71 4.11 0.58
N SER A 124 -13.10 3.04 1.07
CA SER A 124 -11.84 2.52 0.50
C SER A 124 -12.06 2.09 -0.96
N GLY A 125 -11.24 2.63 -1.88
CA GLY A 125 -11.42 2.48 -3.33
C GLY A 125 -12.56 3.33 -3.94
N MET A 126 -13.36 3.99 -3.12
CA MET A 126 -14.42 4.92 -3.54
C MET A 126 -14.05 6.39 -3.21
N GLY A 127 -12.76 6.70 -3.28
CA GLY A 127 -12.23 8.03 -3.00
C GLY A 127 -11.22 8.07 -1.85
N VAL A 128 -11.18 7.06 -0.98
CA VAL A 128 -10.05 6.82 -0.07
C VAL A 128 -9.03 5.96 -0.79
N SER A 129 -7.79 6.43 -0.88
CA SER A 129 -6.68 5.75 -1.53
C SER A 129 -5.43 5.77 -0.65
N TYR A 130 -4.58 4.76 -0.85
CA TYR A 130 -3.27 4.65 -0.19
C TYR A 130 -2.11 4.68 -1.19
N CYS A 131 -2.39 5.06 -2.45
CA CYS A 131 -1.39 5.10 -3.52
C CYS A 131 -1.72 6.20 -4.52
N ALA A 132 -1.06 7.35 -4.40
CA ALA A 132 -1.30 8.48 -5.30
C ALA A 132 -0.92 8.17 -6.77
N THR A 133 0.16 7.42 -6.98
CA THR A 133 0.61 7.04 -8.32
C THR A 133 -0.30 5.99 -8.98
N CYS A 134 -1.01 5.18 -8.19
CA CYS A 134 -1.97 4.19 -8.69
C CYS A 134 -3.27 4.86 -9.11
N ASP A 135 -3.84 5.67 -8.23
CA ASP A 135 -5.22 6.14 -8.31
C ASP A 135 -5.36 7.61 -8.70
N GLY A 136 -4.25 8.37 -8.70
CA GLY A 136 -4.27 9.82 -8.95
C GLY A 136 -4.94 10.21 -10.27
N ALA A 137 -4.85 9.37 -11.31
CA ALA A 137 -5.46 9.63 -12.61
C ALA A 137 -7.00 9.78 -12.55
N PHE A 138 -7.67 9.06 -11.62
CA PHE A 138 -9.13 9.15 -11.42
C PHE A 138 -9.59 10.49 -10.83
N PHE A 139 -8.66 11.27 -10.29
CA PHE A 139 -8.90 12.57 -9.66
C PHE A 139 -8.47 13.76 -10.53
N LYS A 140 -8.24 13.54 -11.81
CA LYS A 140 -7.84 14.61 -12.74
C LYS A 140 -8.83 15.76 -12.72
N GLY A 141 -8.32 16.98 -12.44
CA GLY A 141 -9.13 18.20 -12.37
C GLY A 141 -10.07 18.30 -11.17
N LYS A 142 -9.94 17.40 -10.18
CA LYS A 142 -10.71 17.42 -8.94
C LYS A 142 -9.89 18.00 -7.78
N THR A 143 -10.57 18.30 -6.69
CA THR A 143 -9.93 18.68 -5.42
C THR A 143 -9.74 17.45 -4.55
N VAL A 144 -8.52 17.24 -4.05
CA VAL A 144 -8.16 16.08 -3.21
C VAL A 144 -7.43 16.52 -1.94
N ALA A 145 -7.37 15.61 -0.97
CA ALA A 145 -6.56 15.76 0.23
C ALA A 145 -5.49 14.67 0.31
N VAL A 146 -4.32 15.02 0.86
CA VAL A 146 -3.26 14.08 1.26
C VAL A 146 -3.08 14.23 2.76
N VAL A 147 -3.02 13.11 3.49
CA VAL A 147 -2.87 13.13 4.94
C VAL A 147 -1.50 12.60 5.32
N GLY A 148 -0.66 13.48 5.85
CA GLY A 148 0.69 13.12 6.25
C GLY A 148 1.61 14.32 6.41
N GLY A 149 2.90 14.07 6.54
CA GLY A 149 3.92 15.13 6.66
C GLY A 149 5.33 14.58 6.62
N GLY A 150 5.49 13.31 6.22
CA GLY A 150 6.76 12.68 5.85
C GLY A 150 6.97 12.71 4.34
N ASP A 151 8.08 12.15 3.87
CA ASP A 151 8.49 12.18 2.45
C ASP A 151 7.39 11.69 1.52
N VAL A 152 6.80 10.52 1.80
CA VAL A 152 5.73 9.93 0.97
C VAL A 152 4.56 10.90 0.78
N ALA A 153 4.06 11.52 1.87
CA ALA A 153 2.93 12.44 1.76
C ALA A 153 3.29 13.72 0.96
N LEU A 154 4.54 14.18 1.05
CA LEU A 154 5.01 15.33 0.28
C LEU A 154 5.13 14.97 -1.21
N GLU A 155 5.74 13.82 -1.52
CA GLU A 155 5.86 13.30 -2.89
C GLU A 155 4.49 13.08 -3.52
N ASP A 156 3.54 12.48 -2.78
CA ASP A 156 2.16 12.27 -3.23
C ASP A 156 1.45 13.61 -3.51
N ALA A 157 1.61 14.60 -2.62
CA ALA A 157 1.01 15.91 -2.83
C ALA A 157 1.60 16.65 -4.04
N ILE A 158 2.91 16.53 -4.27
CA ILE A 158 3.59 17.07 -5.46
C ILE A 158 3.08 16.36 -6.71
N TYR A 159 3.04 15.03 -6.71
CA TYR A 159 2.53 14.25 -7.84
C TYR A 159 1.09 14.61 -8.19
N LEU A 160 0.20 14.63 -7.19
CA LEU A 160 -1.22 14.96 -7.37
C LEU A 160 -1.44 16.42 -7.81
N SER A 161 -0.53 17.33 -7.46
CA SER A 161 -0.64 18.72 -7.89
C SER A 161 -0.55 18.90 -9.41
N ALA A 162 0.15 18.01 -10.10
CA ALA A 162 0.25 18.01 -11.55
C ALA A 162 -1.03 17.51 -12.25
N ILE A 163 -1.90 16.81 -11.54
CA ILE A 163 -3.07 16.13 -12.09
C ILE A 163 -4.37 16.78 -11.62
N CYS A 164 -4.43 17.17 -10.35
CA CYS A 164 -5.61 17.68 -9.66
C CYS A 164 -5.72 19.20 -9.78
N GLU A 165 -6.93 19.71 -9.65
CA GLU A 165 -7.18 21.16 -9.60
C GLU A 165 -6.63 21.79 -8.32
N LYS A 166 -6.84 21.12 -7.18
CA LYS A 166 -6.41 21.57 -5.85
C LYS A 166 -6.00 20.37 -5.00
N VAL A 167 -4.91 20.52 -4.25
CA VAL A 167 -4.45 19.53 -3.25
C VAL A 167 -4.35 20.18 -1.88
N TYR A 168 -4.99 19.56 -0.89
CA TYR A 168 -4.82 19.91 0.52
C TYR A 168 -3.88 18.92 1.19
N LEU A 169 -2.72 19.36 1.70
CA LEU A 169 -1.86 18.54 2.55
C LEU A 169 -2.23 18.76 4.02
N ILE A 170 -2.82 17.76 4.65
CA ILE A 170 -3.30 17.83 6.03
C ILE A 170 -2.25 17.24 6.96
N HIS A 171 -1.73 18.04 7.88
CA HIS A 171 -0.71 17.60 8.84
C HIS A 171 -1.07 17.96 10.28
N ARG A 172 -0.94 16.96 11.18
CA ARG A 172 -1.30 17.10 12.59
C ARG A 172 -0.38 18.00 13.42
N ARG A 173 0.81 18.33 12.90
CA ARG A 173 1.80 19.19 13.55
C ARG A 173 1.89 20.53 12.84
N ASP A 174 2.67 21.45 13.40
CA ASP A 174 2.96 22.77 12.83
C ASP A 174 4.21 22.79 11.93
N GLU A 175 4.92 21.67 11.83
CA GLU A 175 6.09 21.50 10.97
C GLU A 175 6.04 20.16 10.24
N LEU A 176 6.39 20.15 8.96
CA LEU A 176 6.56 18.93 8.17
C LEU A 176 7.85 18.20 8.57
N ARG A 177 7.87 16.88 8.40
CA ARG A 177 9.03 16.03 8.71
C ARG A 177 9.79 15.54 7.49
N GLY A 178 9.19 15.69 6.30
CA GLY A 178 9.80 15.29 5.04
C GLY A 178 11.04 16.12 4.70
N ALA A 179 11.85 15.66 3.76
CA ALA A 179 13.07 16.29 3.33
C ALA A 179 12.85 17.74 2.90
N HIS A 180 13.80 18.63 3.22
CA HIS A 180 13.68 20.06 2.95
C HIS A 180 13.47 20.37 1.47
N ILE A 181 14.09 19.59 0.59
CA ILE A 181 13.94 19.76 -0.86
C ILE A 181 12.49 19.57 -1.32
N LEU A 182 11.80 18.56 -0.79
CA LEU A 182 10.39 18.31 -1.08
C LEU A 182 9.48 19.41 -0.51
N GLN A 183 9.83 19.93 0.68
CA GLN A 183 9.08 21.05 1.28
C GLN A 183 9.18 22.32 0.43
N GLU A 184 10.37 22.64 -0.10
CA GLU A 184 10.57 23.80 -0.97
C GLU A 184 9.84 23.64 -2.31
N GLU A 185 9.88 22.44 -2.91
CA GLU A 185 9.12 22.14 -4.12
C GLU A 185 7.61 22.30 -3.87
N LEU A 186 7.10 21.71 -2.79
CA LEU A 186 5.69 21.80 -2.44
C LEU A 186 5.21 23.26 -2.24
N LYS A 187 6.02 24.10 -1.58
CA LYS A 187 5.70 25.52 -1.34
C LYS A 187 5.65 26.35 -2.62
N ALA A 188 6.35 25.92 -3.67
CA ALA A 188 6.34 26.61 -4.97
C ALA A 188 5.08 26.31 -5.78
N LEU A 189 4.28 25.31 -5.41
CA LEU A 189 3.07 24.89 -6.10
C LEU A 189 1.86 25.75 -5.71
N SER A 190 1.28 26.44 -6.66
CA SER A 190 0.18 27.39 -6.42
C SER A 190 -1.16 26.73 -6.07
N ASN A 191 -1.33 25.46 -6.44
CA ASN A 191 -2.54 24.68 -6.20
C ASN A 191 -2.44 23.71 -5.02
N VAL A 192 -1.36 23.79 -4.23
CA VAL A 192 -1.22 23.04 -2.99
C VAL A 192 -1.42 23.95 -1.79
N GLU A 193 -2.21 23.53 -0.82
CA GLU A 193 -2.43 24.23 0.44
C GLU A 193 -2.14 23.32 1.62
N ILE A 194 -1.25 23.75 2.51
CA ILE A 194 -0.86 22.98 3.68
C ILE A 194 -1.74 23.40 4.87
N LEU A 195 -2.47 22.44 5.42
CA LEU A 195 -3.30 22.61 6.60
C LEU A 195 -2.55 22.03 7.82
N TYR A 196 -1.74 22.87 8.46
CA TYR A 196 -1.03 22.50 9.68
C TYR A 196 -1.97 22.38 10.87
N SER A 197 -1.55 21.60 11.88
CA SER A 197 -2.29 21.40 13.12
C SER A 197 -3.72 20.92 12.93
N HIS A 198 -3.96 20.13 11.88
CA HIS A 198 -5.26 19.52 11.60
C HIS A 198 -5.17 18.01 11.54
N VAL A 199 -6.23 17.35 11.99
CA VAL A 199 -6.45 15.91 11.85
C VAL A 199 -7.78 15.66 11.16
N VAL A 200 -7.87 14.56 10.42
CA VAL A 200 -9.13 14.06 9.90
C VAL A 200 -9.86 13.32 11.02
N LYS A 201 -11.12 13.60 11.22
CA LYS A 201 -11.99 12.96 12.23
C LYS A 201 -13.00 12.01 11.60
N GLU A 202 -13.41 12.30 10.38
CA GLU A 202 -14.42 11.54 9.65
C GLU A 202 -14.32 11.84 8.15
N ILE A 203 -14.63 10.85 7.34
CA ILE A 203 -14.72 10.96 5.89
C ILE A 203 -16.18 10.81 5.50
N TYR A 204 -16.73 11.81 4.79
CA TYR A 204 -18.13 11.84 4.37
C TYR A 204 -18.27 11.43 2.91
N GLY A 205 -19.32 10.64 2.63
CA GLY A 205 -19.76 10.24 1.31
C GLY A 205 -20.73 9.08 1.40
N GLU A 206 -21.51 8.86 0.35
CA GLU A 206 -22.38 7.68 0.20
C GLU A 206 -21.74 6.69 -0.78
N ASP A 207 -21.65 7.06 -2.07
CA ASP A 207 -21.05 6.24 -3.12
C ASP A 207 -19.57 6.58 -3.39
N ALA A 208 -19.11 7.74 -2.92
CA ALA A 208 -17.74 8.21 -3.05
C ALA A 208 -17.45 9.28 -2.00
N VAL A 209 -16.16 9.59 -1.79
CA VAL A 209 -15.74 10.69 -0.91
C VAL A 209 -16.28 12.03 -1.41
N GLU A 210 -16.95 12.77 -0.53
CA GLU A 210 -17.50 14.11 -0.79
C GLU A 210 -16.84 15.20 0.04
N ALA A 211 -16.43 14.88 1.27
CA ALA A 211 -15.81 15.82 2.18
C ALA A 211 -15.08 15.11 3.33
N LEU A 212 -14.22 15.87 4.02
CA LEU A 212 -13.60 15.48 5.28
C LEU A 212 -14.12 16.35 6.42
N CYS A 213 -14.28 15.77 7.60
CA CYS A 213 -14.34 16.52 8.85
C CYS A 213 -12.91 16.73 9.35
N LEU A 214 -12.46 17.96 9.39
CA LEU A 214 -11.16 18.31 9.94
C LEU A 214 -11.34 18.90 11.34
N GLN A 215 -10.46 18.54 12.26
CA GLN A 215 -10.36 19.16 13.56
C GLN A 215 -9.01 19.86 13.73
N GLU A 216 -9.02 21.12 14.10
CA GLU A 216 -7.80 21.81 14.53
C GLU A 216 -7.36 21.31 15.91
N VAL A 217 -6.12 20.83 15.98
CA VAL A 217 -5.59 20.13 17.17
C VAL A 217 -5.56 21.03 18.41
N LYS A 218 -5.29 22.35 18.25
CA LYS A 218 -5.12 23.29 19.37
C LYS A 218 -6.44 23.79 19.93
N SER A 219 -7.38 24.16 19.07
CA SER A 219 -8.67 24.73 19.47
C SER A 219 -9.77 23.68 19.62
N GLY A 220 -9.60 22.51 19.00
CA GLY A 220 -10.66 21.52 18.86
C GLY A 220 -11.76 21.89 17.89
N GLN A 221 -11.63 23.01 17.18
CA GLN A 221 -12.63 23.47 16.23
C GLN A 221 -12.71 22.54 15.03
N GLU A 222 -13.92 22.13 14.68
CA GLU A 222 -14.17 21.27 13.51
C GLU A 222 -14.64 22.10 12.31
N ARG A 223 -14.25 21.64 11.12
CA ARG A 223 -14.74 22.20 9.85
C ARG A 223 -14.89 21.12 8.81
N ARG A 224 -15.84 21.29 7.92
CA ARG A 224 -16.03 20.46 6.73
C ARG A 224 -15.14 20.99 5.60
N LEU A 225 -14.36 20.08 4.97
CA LEU A 225 -13.53 20.35 3.81
C LEU A 225 -14.06 19.53 2.63
N PRO A 226 -14.67 20.16 1.61
CA PRO A 226 -15.11 19.45 0.41
C PRO A 226 -13.91 18.94 -0.40
N VAL A 227 -13.87 17.64 -0.66
CA VAL A 227 -12.86 16.99 -1.50
C VAL A 227 -13.47 15.77 -2.19
N SER A 228 -12.97 15.39 -3.35
CA SER A 228 -13.42 14.22 -4.09
C SER A 228 -12.60 12.96 -3.78
N GLY A 229 -11.52 13.09 -3.03
CA GLY A 229 -10.69 11.98 -2.62
C GLY A 229 -9.71 12.35 -1.53
N VAL A 230 -9.25 11.33 -0.81
CA VAL A 230 -8.24 11.45 0.24
C VAL A 230 -7.19 10.34 0.10
N PHE A 231 -5.92 10.73 0.15
CA PHE A 231 -4.76 9.87 0.10
C PHE A 231 -4.10 9.81 1.48
N VAL A 232 -3.82 8.60 2.00
CA VAL A 232 -3.36 8.37 3.38
C VAL A 232 -1.95 7.78 3.41
#